data_e36bd115657e103d7392c88348032e69
#
_entry.id   e36bd115657e103d7392c88348032e69
#
_cell.length_a   1.000
_cell.length_b   1.000
_cell.length_c   1.000
_cell.angle_alpha   90.00
_cell.angle_beta   90.00
_cell.angle_gamma   90.00
#
_symmetry.space_group_name_H-M   'P 1'
#
loop_
_entity.id
_entity.type
_entity.pdbx_description
1 polymer ?
#
loop_
_entity_poly.entity_id
_entity_poly.type
_entity_poly.pdbx_seq_one_letter_code
_entity_poly.pdbx_strand_id
1 'polypeptide(L)'
;MPKIDVYNMEGKKVSDVELNDNVFGIEPNEAIVHSVLVNYLANQRQGTQRTKTRSEVSGGGRKPWRQKGTGRARQGSIRAPQWVKGGIALGPRPRSYKYTVNKKERRLAIRSVLSSKVLENNLVVLDKAEMKEIKTQAMVKTLANLKVEGKTLILLPERNENVQKSARNIKNVKTTLV
;
A
#
# COMPACT_ATOMS: atom_id res chain seq x y z
N MET A 1 16.24 -18.67 19.93
CA MET A 1 16.54 -18.20 18.54
C MET A 1 15.81 -19.10 17.57
N PRO A 2 14.87 -18.61 16.78
CA PRO A 2 14.20 -19.41 15.77
C PRO A 2 15.22 -19.85 14.70
N LYS A 3 15.20 -21.14 14.34
CA LYS A 3 16.01 -21.71 13.27
C LYS A 3 15.15 -21.85 12.03
N ILE A 4 15.69 -21.49 10.88
CA ILE A 4 15.03 -21.62 9.58
C ILE A 4 15.94 -22.39 8.62
N ASP A 5 15.31 -23.28 7.86
CA ASP A 5 15.96 -24.04 6.80
C ASP A 5 16.28 -23.15 5.60
N VAL A 6 17.47 -23.29 5.05
CA VAL A 6 17.91 -22.63 3.83
C VAL A 6 17.80 -23.61 2.67
N TYR A 7 17.12 -23.20 1.62
CA TYR A 7 16.85 -24.01 0.44
C TYR A 7 17.65 -23.52 -0.79
N ASN A 8 17.88 -24.41 -1.71
CA ASN A 8 18.33 -24.04 -3.05
C ASN A 8 17.11 -23.79 -3.98
N MET A 9 17.35 -23.36 -5.22
CA MET A 9 16.28 -23.13 -6.21
C MET A 9 15.53 -24.41 -6.63
N GLU A 10 16.08 -25.59 -6.32
CA GLU A 10 15.43 -26.89 -6.55
C GLU A 10 14.54 -27.35 -5.39
N GLY A 11 14.47 -26.59 -4.29
CA GLY A 11 13.69 -26.91 -3.09
C GLY A 11 14.39 -27.90 -2.15
N LYS A 12 15.69 -28.15 -2.32
CA LYS A 12 16.48 -29.03 -1.41
C LYS A 12 17.06 -28.16 -0.29
N LYS A 13 17.00 -28.68 0.94
CA LYS A 13 17.63 -28.06 2.11
C LYS A 13 19.16 -28.14 1.96
N VAL A 14 19.84 -27.03 2.15
CA VAL A 14 21.29 -26.89 2.08
C VAL A 14 21.91 -26.72 3.46
N SER A 15 21.32 -25.84 4.29
CA SER A 15 21.83 -25.46 5.60
C SER A 15 20.70 -24.93 6.50
N ASP A 16 21.04 -24.61 7.74
CA ASP A 16 20.14 -23.92 8.70
C ASP A 16 20.75 -22.57 9.07
N VAL A 17 19.89 -21.57 9.31
CA VAL A 17 20.29 -20.26 9.80
C VAL A 17 19.55 -19.93 11.08
N GLU A 18 20.27 -19.45 12.07
CA GLU A 18 19.69 -18.92 13.31
C GLU A 18 19.33 -17.46 13.14
N LEU A 19 18.07 -17.14 13.42
CA LEU A 19 17.55 -15.78 13.32
C LEU A 19 17.70 -15.04 14.64
N ASN A 20 17.94 -13.73 14.58
CA ASN A 20 18.08 -12.88 15.75
C ASN A 20 16.72 -12.67 16.45
N ASP A 21 16.62 -13.03 17.73
CA ASP A 21 15.40 -12.90 18.54
C ASP A 21 14.90 -11.47 18.64
N ASN A 22 15.77 -10.47 18.65
CA ASN A 22 15.38 -9.07 18.72
C ASN A 22 14.62 -8.59 17.46
N VAL A 23 14.64 -9.37 16.38
CA VAL A 23 13.97 -9.02 15.11
C VAL A 23 12.85 -9.99 14.80
N PHE A 24 13.08 -11.29 14.99
CA PHE A 24 12.18 -12.36 14.56
C PHE A 24 11.50 -13.12 15.70
N GLY A 25 11.89 -12.85 16.96
CA GLY A 25 11.36 -13.48 18.15
C GLY A 25 10.45 -12.59 18.99
N ILE A 26 10.00 -11.44 18.45
CA ILE A 26 9.16 -10.50 19.17
C ILE A 26 7.70 -10.94 19.06
N GLU A 27 6.94 -10.79 20.16
CA GLU A 27 5.48 -10.97 20.14
C GLU A 27 4.83 -10.00 19.14
N PRO A 28 4.07 -10.50 18.15
CA PRO A 28 3.45 -9.66 17.14
C PRO A 28 2.40 -8.70 17.73
N ASN A 29 2.52 -7.40 17.45
CA ASN A 29 1.55 -6.39 17.87
C ASN A 29 0.74 -5.90 16.66
N GLU A 30 -0.45 -6.45 16.48
CA GLU A 30 -1.34 -6.14 15.34
C GLU A 30 -1.80 -4.68 15.33
N ALA A 31 -2.05 -4.08 16.49
CA ALA A 31 -2.53 -2.70 16.58
C ALA A 31 -1.50 -1.71 16.02
N ILE A 32 -0.22 -1.91 16.34
CA ILE A 32 0.87 -1.07 15.82
C ILE A 32 1.06 -1.29 14.32
N VAL A 33 0.99 -2.55 13.85
CA VAL A 33 1.07 -2.88 12.41
C VAL A 33 -0.05 -2.19 11.65
N HIS A 34 -1.29 -2.27 12.16
CA HIS A 34 -2.45 -1.62 11.55
C HIS A 34 -2.29 -0.08 11.50
N SER A 35 -1.84 0.54 12.60
CA SER A 35 -1.58 1.99 12.66
C SER A 35 -0.58 2.45 11.60
N VAL A 36 0.53 1.72 11.44
CA VAL A 36 1.55 2.02 10.42
C VAL A 36 1.03 1.77 9.00
N LEU A 37 0.21 0.73 8.79
CA LEU A 37 -0.41 0.46 7.50
C LEU A 37 -1.38 1.58 7.09
N VAL A 38 -2.24 2.03 8.00
CA VAL A 38 -3.17 3.15 7.76
C VAL A 38 -2.40 4.43 7.42
N ASN A 39 -1.32 4.71 8.16
CA ASN A 39 -0.43 5.84 7.85
C ASN A 39 0.16 5.74 6.44
N TYR A 40 0.69 4.58 6.07
CA TYR A 40 1.23 4.34 4.74
C TYR A 40 0.20 4.58 3.64
N LEU A 41 -1.01 4.04 3.78
CA LEU A 41 -2.09 4.23 2.82
C LEU A 41 -2.57 5.69 2.75
N ALA A 42 -2.65 6.39 3.89
CA ALA A 42 -2.99 7.80 3.93
C ALA A 42 -1.94 8.67 3.23
N ASN A 43 -0.66 8.34 3.39
CA ASN A 43 0.45 9.08 2.77
C ASN A 43 0.53 8.88 1.24
N GLN A 44 -0.09 7.83 0.70
CA GLN A 44 -0.20 7.61 -0.75
C GLN A 44 -1.32 8.42 -1.40
N ARG A 45 -2.27 8.95 -0.61
CA ARG A 45 -3.40 9.71 -1.16
C ARG A 45 -2.93 11.06 -1.68
N GLN A 46 -3.23 11.36 -2.93
CA GLN A 46 -2.88 12.63 -3.58
C GLN A 46 -3.68 13.83 -3.05
N GLY A 47 -4.95 13.62 -2.70
CA GLY A 47 -5.81 14.63 -2.09
C GLY A 47 -6.21 15.83 -2.97
N THR A 48 -6.24 15.65 -4.29
CA THR A 48 -6.51 16.72 -5.27
C THR A 48 -7.99 16.90 -5.62
N GLN A 49 -8.88 16.11 -5.01
CA GLN A 49 -10.31 16.20 -5.25
C GLN A 49 -10.84 17.59 -4.85
N ARG A 50 -11.64 18.20 -5.75
CA ARG A 50 -12.21 19.54 -5.56
C ARG A 50 -13.62 19.64 -6.13
N THR A 51 -14.46 20.36 -5.43
CA THR A 51 -15.76 20.81 -5.93
C THR A 51 -15.82 22.33 -5.96
N LYS A 52 -16.61 22.89 -6.89
CA LYS A 52 -16.80 24.33 -6.98
C LYS A 52 -17.85 24.81 -5.98
N THR A 53 -17.50 25.80 -5.19
CA THR A 53 -18.44 26.54 -4.33
C THR A 53 -19.32 27.46 -5.16
N ARG A 54 -20.38 28.02 -4.57
CA ARG A 54 -21.30 28.94 -5.26
C ARG A 54 -20.62 30.18 -5.86
N SER A 55 -19.52 30.61 -5.29
CA SER A 55 -18.71 31.75 -5.79
C SER A 55 -17.80 31.37 -6.95
N GLU A 56 -17.45 30.11 -7.09
CA GLU A 56 -16.57 29.59 -8.13
C GLU A 56 -17.32 29.08 -9.37
N VAL A 57 -18.63 28.87 -9.25
CA VAL A 57 -19.47 28.48 -10.39
C VAL A 57 -19.79 29.71 -11.22
N SER A 58 -19.55 29.63 -12.52
CA SER A 58 -19.85 30.74 -13.45
C SER A 58 -21.34 31.11 -13.48
N GLY A 59 -21.66 32.36 -13.50
CA GLY A 59 -23.01 32.91 -13.56
C GLY A 59 -23.63 33.25 -12.20
N GLY A 60 -24.89 33.65 -12.17
CA GLY A 60 -25.66 33.94 -10.95
C GLY A 60 -25.44 35.31 -10.33
N GLY A 61 -24.81 36.24 -11.03
CA GLY A 61 -24.60 37.61 -10.55
C GLY A 61 -25.90 38.44 -10.40
N ARG A 62 -26.93 38.10 -11.20
CA ARG A 62 -28.23 38.74 -11.10
C ARG A 62 -29.17 38.02 -10.15
N LYS A 63 -29.87 38.79 -9.26
CA LYS A 63 -30.94 38.22 -8.41
C LYS A 63 -32.07 37.68 -9.30
N PRO A 64 -32.58 36.44 -9.12
CA PRO A 64 -33.61 35.85 -9.98
C PRO A 64 -34.92 36.64 -10.02
N TRP A 65 -35.35 37.18 -8.91
CA TRP A 65 -36.56 38.01 -8.76
C TRP A 65 -36.45 38.96 -7.57
N ARG A 66 -37.35 39.94 -7.51
CA ARG A 66 -37.42 40.91 -6.40
C ARG A 66 -37.72 40.24 -5.06
N GLN A 67 -37.34 40.88 -3.96
CA GLN A 67 -37.39 40.32 -2.59
C GLN A 67 -38.80 40.00 -2.09
N LYS A 68 -39.81 40.76 -2.52
CA LYS A 68 -41.24 40.66 -2.11
C LYS A 68 -42.15 40.85 -3.33
N GLY A 69 -43.42 40.40 -3.21
CA GLY A 69 -44.45 40.61 -4.23
C GLY A 69 -44.40 39.65 -5.43
N THR A 70 -43.75 38.47 -5.30
CA THR A 70 -43.71 37.46 -6.37
C THR A 70 -44.43 36.17 -5.99
N GLY A 71 -44.84 35.99 -4.73
CA GLY A 71 -45.41 34.75 -4.21
C GLY A 71 -44.40 33.57 -4.15
N ARG A 72 -43.16 33.81 -4.55
CA ARG A 72 -42.10 32.76 -4.59
C ARG A 72 -41.17 32.86 -3.37
N ALA A 73 -40.48 31.77 -3.06
CA ALA A 73 -39.42 31.75 -2.05
C ALA A 73 -38.31 32.76 -2.39
N ARG A 74 -37.76 33.42 -1.38
CA ARG A 74 -36.70 34.41 -1.57
C ARG A 74 -35.41 33.76 -2.05
N GLN A 75 -34.85 34.24 -3.14
CA GLN A 75 -33.61 33.71 -3.74
C GLN A 75 -32.64 34.85 -4.07
N GLY A 76 -31.36 34.65 -3.75
CA GLY A 76 -30.30 35.62 -4.04
C GLY A 76 -29.49 35.31 -5.30
N SER A 77 -29.37 34.06 -5.66
CA SER A 77 -28.59 33.59 -6.81
C SER A 77 -29.08 32.22 -7.30
N ILE A 78 -29.04 32.03 -8.62
CA ILE A 78 -29.32 30.74 -9.27
C ILE A 78 -28.16 29.73 -9.10
N ARG A 79 -27.02 30.14 -8.55
CA ARG A 79 -25.87 29.31 -8.26
C ARG A 79 -25.78 28.89 -6.78
N ALA A 80 -26.80 29.20 -5.99
CA ALA A 80 -26.90 28.69 -4.62
C ALA A 80 -26.99 27.15 -4.58
N PRO A 81 -26.54 26.50 -3.50
CA PRO A 81 -26.45 25.04 -3.44
C PRO A 81 -27.77 24.28 -3.65
N GLN A 82 -28.90 24.90 -3.34
CA GLN A 82 -30.25 24.33 -3.56
C GLN A 82 -30.70 24.31 -5.02
N TRP A 83 -30.00 25.03 -5.91
CA TRP A 83 -30.31 25.08 -7.32
C TRP A 83 -29.58 24.04 -8.14
N VAL A 84 -30.27 23.49 -9.14
CA VAL A 84 -29.61 22.61 -10.14
C VAL A 84 -28.53 23.42 -10.86
N LYS A 85 -27.33 22.82 -11.02
CA LYS A 85 -26.12 23.50 -11.53
C LYS A 85 -25.59 24.62 -10.64
N GLY A 86 -26.03 24.70 -9.38
CA GLY A 86 -25.42 25.55 -8.34
C GLY A 86 -24.12 24.97 -7.80
N GLY A 87 -23.47 25.71 -6.90
CA GLY A 87 -22.26 25.25 -6.23
C GLY A 87 -22.55 24.22 -5.14
N ILE A 88 -21.53 23.54 -4.69
CA ILE A 88 -21.60 22.55 -3.60
C ILE A 88 -21.17 23.23 -2.29
N ALA A 89 -22.00 23.15 -1.23
CA ALA A 89 -21.72 23.83 0.03
C ALA A 89 -20.62 23.15 0.84
N LEU A 90 -20.69 21.82 1.03
CA LEU A 90 -19.80 21.02 1.89
C LEU A 90 -19.03 19.98 1.07
N GLY A 91 -18.64 20.34 -0.14
CA GLY A 91 -17.87 19.43 -1.00
C GLY A 91 -16.40 19.33 -0.63
N PRO A 92 -15.72 18.30 -1.14
CA PRO A 92 -14.30 18.08 -0.87
C PRO A 92 -13.46 19.22 -1.42
N ARG A 93 -12.43 19.57 -0.66
CA ARG A 93 -11.39 20.53 -1.07
C ARG A 93 -10.03 19.84 -1.10
N PRO A 94 -9.08 20.28 -1.93
CA PRO A 94 -7.74 19.74 -1.91
C PRO A 94 -7.13 19.87 -0.53
N ARG A 95 -6.62 18.73 -0.01
CA ARG A 95 -5.93 18.69 1.27
C ARG A 95 -4.85 17.63 1.27
N SER A 96 -3.84 17.80 2.10
CA SER A 96 -2.86 16.77 2.37
C SER A 96 -3.42 15.78 3.39
N TYR A 97 -3.20 14.49 3.13
CA TYR A 97 -3.51 13.39 4.06
C TYR A 97 -2.26 12.87 4.78
N LYS A 98 -1.10 13.50 4.52
CA LYS A 98 0.18 13.07 5.07
C LYS A 98 0.25 13.35 6.57
N TYR A 99 0.64 12.34 7.32
CA TYR A 99 1.04 12.45 8.72
C TYR A 99 2.18 11.48 9.03
N THR A 100 2.89 11.69 10.11
CA THR A 100 4.07 10.89 10.48
C THR A 100 3.78 10.06 11.72
N VAL A 101 4.27 8.83 11.70
CA VAL A 101 4.31 7.92 12.86
C VAL A 101 5.74 7.88 13.40
N ASN A 102 5.89 7.71 14.70
CA ASN A 102 7.18 7.67 15.36
C ASN A 102 8.11 6.60 14.79
N LYS A 103 9.41 6.89 14.70
CA LYS A 103 10.40 5.93 14.16
C LYS A 103 10.42 4.61 14.95
N LYS A 104 10.25 4.68 16.29
CA LYS A 104 10.22 3.49 17.16
C LYS A 104 9.02 2.59 16.84
N GLU A 105 7.83 3.16 16.62
CA GLU A 105 6.62 2.42 16.26
C GLU A 105 6.75 1.75 14.88
N ARG A 106 7.29 2.46 13.88
CA ARG A 106 7.54 1.87 12.55
C ARG A 106 8.50 0.68 12.61
N ARG A 107 9.58 0.80 13.39
CA ARG A 107 10.54 -0.31 13.59
C ARG A 107 9.89 -1.49 14.29
N LEU A 108 9.07 -1.23 15.32
CA LEU A 108 8.36 -2.29 16.02
C LEU A 108 7.33 -2.97 15.12
N ALA A 109 6.61 -2.23 14.28
CA ALA A 109 5.68 -2.80 13.31
C ALA A 109 6.37 -3.76 12.32
N ILE A 110 7.53 -3.35 11.76
CA ILE A 110 8.29 -4.22 10.83
C ILE A 110 8.74 -5.50 11.55
N ARG A 111 9.29 -5.39 12.76
CA ARG A 111 9.72 -6.55 13.55
C ARG A 111 8.54 -7.47 13.86
N SER A 112 7.38 -6.91 14.25
CA SER A 112 6.17 -7.68 14.52
C SER A 112 5.71 -8.47 13.28
N VAL A 113 5.74 -7.85 12.09
CA VAL A 113 5.39 -8.54 10.84
C VAL A 113 6.39 -9.64 10.50
N LEU A 114 7.70 -9.40 10.67
CA LEU A 114 8.72 -10.42 10.41
C LEU A 114 8.58 -11.60 11.38
N SER A 115 8.34 -11.32 12.66
CA SER A 115 8.10 -12.37 13.66
C SER A 115 6.84 -13.19 13.34
N SER A 116 5.74 -12.57 12.92
CA SER A 116 4.52 -13.30 12.52
C SER A 116 4.78 -14.21 11.32
N LYS A 117 5.59 -13.77 10.33
CA LYS A 117 5.92 -14.60 9.17
C LYS A 117 6.76 -15.82 9.54
N VAL A 118 7.61 -15.72 10.53
CA VAL A 118 8.35 -16.88 11.07
C VAL A 118 7.42 -17.83 11.81
N LEU A 119 6.54 -17.32 12.67
CA LEU A 119 5.57 -18.13 13.42
C LEU A 119 4.59 -18.88 12.50
N GLU A 120 4.17 -18.24 11.40
CA GLU A 120 3.29 -18.83 10.39
C GLU A 120 4.01 -19.77 9.40
N ASN A 121 5.34 -19.95 9.50
CA ASN A 121 6.18 -20.65 8.53
C ASN A 121 6.07 -20.10 7.09
N ASN A 122 5.81 -18.80 6.97
CA ASN A 122 5.66 -18.08 5.70
C ASN A 122 6.95 -17.36 5.26
N LEU A 123 8.08 -17.67 5.87
CA LEU A 123 9.41 -17.18 5.50
C LEU A 123 10.24 -18.33 4.93
N VAL A 124 10.67 -18.17 3.67
CA VAL A 124 11.56 -19.12 2.98
C VAL A 124 12.88 -18.42 2.70
N VAL A 125 13.98 -19.04 3.09
CA VAL A 125 15.34 -18.52 2.87
C VAL A 125 16.01 -19.31 1.74
N LEU A 126 16.57 -18.58 0.76
CA LEU A 126 17.33 -19.16 -0.33
C LEU A 126 18.83 -18.88 -0.15
N ASP A 127 19.67 -19.87 -0.43
CA ASP A 127 21.13 -19.71 -0.46
C ASP A 127 21.55 -18.73 -1.57
N LYS A 128 21.12 -19.03 -2.81
CA LYS A 128 21.40 -18.19 -3.97
C LYS A 128 20.19 -18.08 -4.89
N ALA A 129 19.91 -16.85 -5.33
CA ALA A 129 18.89 -16.57 -6.33
C ALA A 129 19.58 -16.14 -7.66
N GLU A 130 20.17 -17.06 -8.37
CA GLU A 130 20.87 -16.80 -9.63
C GLU A 130 20.16 -17.44 -10.81
N MET A 131 19.85 -16.64 -11.82
CA MET A 131 19.30 -17.11 -13.09
C MET A 131 20.24 -16.75 -14.24
N LYS A 132 20.60 -17.76 -15.04
CA LYS A 132 21.48 -17.56 -16.19
C LYS A 132 20.81 -16.74 -17.31
N GLU A 133 19.51 -16.95 -17.49
CA GLU A 133 18.71 -16.32 -18.54
C GLU A 133 17.39 -15.76 -17.96
N ILE A 134 16.81 -14.77 -18.63
CA ILE A 134 15.51 -14.20 -18.28
C ILE A 134 14.42 -15.16 -18.77
N LYS A 135 13.87 -16.02 -17.89
CA LYS A 135 12.79 -16.96 -18.20
C LYS A 135 11.78 -17.03 -17.08
N THR A 136 10.53 -16.66 -17.38
CA THR A 136 9.42 -16.74 -16.40
C THR A 136 9.10 -18.17 -15.99
N GLN A 137 9.16 -19.14 -16.93
CA GLN A 137 8.93 -20.56 -16.63
C GLN A 137 9.91 -21.12 -15.58
N ALA A 138 11.19 -20.72 -15.64
CA ALA A 138 12.18 -21.14 -14.67
C ALA A 138 11.84 -20.63 -13.28
N MET A 139 11.41 -19.34 -13.16
CA MET A 139 10.98 -18.77 -11.89
C MET A 139 9.70 -19.45 -11.35
N VAL A 140 8.72 -19.75 -12.21
CA VAL A 140 7.52 -20.48 -11.81
C VAL A 140 7.87 -21.88 -11.27
N LYS A 141 8.81 -22.60 -11.92
CA LYS A 141 9.30 -23.90 -11.43
C LYS A 141 9.97 -23.78 -10.07
N THR A 142 10.82 -22.75 -9.89
CA THR A 142 11.46 -22.48 -8.59
C THR A 142 10.44 -22.24 -7.49
N LEU A 143 9.43 -21.40 -7.71
CA LEU A 143 8.37 -21.15 -6.73
C LEU A 143 7.55 -22.41 -6.42
N ALA A 144 7.26 -23.23 -7.43
CA ALA A 144 6.59 -24.53 -7.23
C ALA A 144 7.45 -25.51 -6.41
N ASN A 145 8.75 -25.61 -6.69
CA ASN A 145 9.69 -26.44 -5.93
C ASN A 145 9.77 -26.03 -4.47
N LEU A 146 9.70 -24.72 -4.19
CA LEU A 146 9.70 -24.16 -2.84
C LEU A 146 8.32 -24.24 -2.17
N LYS A 147 7.30 -24.76 -2.85
CA LYS A 147 5.91 -24.86 -2.36
C LYS A 147 5.35 -23.51 -1.89
N VAL A 148 5.74 -22.43 -2.56
CA VAL A 148 5.28 -21.09 -2.22
C VAL A 148 3.95 -20.82 -2.90
N GLU A 149 2.92 -20.54 -2.12
CA GLU A 149 1.56 -20.27 -2.60
C GLU A 149 1.13 -18.82 -2.27
N GLY A 150 0.28 -18.25 -3.11
CA GLY A 150 -0.33 -16.95 -2.86
C GLY A 150 0.54 -15.74 -3.21
N LYS A 151 0.41 -14.67 -2.42
CA LYS A 151 1.16 -13.42 -2.64
C LYS A 151 2.57 -13.53 -2.08
N THR A 152 3.56 -13.42 -2.95
CA THR A 152 4.97 -13.63 -2.62
C THR A 152 5.79 -12.36 -2.83
N LEU A 153 6.62 -12.03 -1.85
CA LEU A 153 7.61 -10.96 -1.94
C LEU A 153 9.01 -11.59 -1.94
N ILE A 154 9.76 -11.38 -3.03
CA ILE A 154 11.15 -11.82 -3.15
C ILE A 154 12.05 -10.65 -2.77
N LEU A 155 12.83 -10.83 -1.71
CA LEU A 155 13.83 -9.87 -1.25
C LEU A 155 15.19 -10.25 -1.81
N LEU A 156 15.84 -9.31 -2.48
CA LEU A 156 17.18 -9.51 -3.04
C LEU A 156 18.16 -8.59 -2.31
N PRO A 157 19.36 -9.08 -1.91
CA PRO A 157 20.39 -8.23 -1.30
C PRO A 157 20.98 -7.24 -2.31
N GLU A 158 21.12 -7.66 -3.56
CA GLU A 158 21.65 -6.86 -4.66
C GLU A 158 20.74 -6.92 -5.89
N ARG A 159 20.89 -5.95 -6.78
CA ARG A 159 20.10 -5.89 -8.00
C ARG A 159 20.49 -7.01 -8.97
N ASN A 160 19.62 -7.99 -9.12
CA ASN A 160 19.73 -9.06 -10.12
C ASN A 160 18.63 -8.88 -11.18
N GLU A 161 19.02 -8.37 -12.36
CA GLU A 161 18.07 -8.08 -13.45
C GLU A 161 17.40 -9.35 -14.00
N ASN A 162 18.14 -10.46 -14.07
CA ASN A 162 17.57 -11.71 -14.58
C ASN A 162 16.45 -12.22 -13.69
N VAL A 163 16.65 -12.23 -12.38
CA VAL A 163 15.64 -12.62 -11.40
C VAL A 163 14.45 -11.67 -11.42
N GLN A 164 14.71 -10.36 -11.39
CA GLN A 164 13.67 -9.34 -11.38
C GLN A 164 12.80 -9.39 -12.65
N LYS A 165 13.41 -9.48 -13.84
CA LYS A 165 12.69 -9.54 -15.12
C LYS A 165 11.92 -10.85 -15.27
N SER A 166 12.45 -11.98 -14.76
CA SER A 166 11.78 -13.29 -14.78
C SER A 166 10.57 -13.35 -13.85
N ALA A 167 10.62 -12.66 -12.70
CA ALA A 167 9.55 -12.69 -11.70
C ALA A 167 8.43 -11.68 -11.97
N ARG A 168 8.72 -10.50 -12.55
CA ARG A 168 7.77 -9.38 -12.61
C ARG A 168 6.47 -9.66 -13.38
N ASN A 169 6.46 -10.63 -14.33
CA ASN A 169 5.28 -10.99 -15.09
C ASN A 169 4.38 -12.03 -14.40
N ILE A 170 4.83 -12.58 -13.27
CA ILE A 170 4.07 -13.58 -12.53
C ILE A 170 3.06 -12.87 -11.64
N LYS A 171 1.78 -13.26 -11.75
CA LYS A 171 0.71 -12.71 -10.90
C LYS A 171 1.04 -12.97 -9.42
N ASN A 172 0.80 -11.97 -8.58
CA ASN A 172 1.02 -12.02 -7.13
C ASN A 172 2.49 -12.14 -6.67
N VAL A 173 3.46 -12.04 -7.57
CA VAL A 173 4.90 -12.03 -7.21
C VAL A 173 5.45 -10.63 -7.37
N LYS A 174 6.15 -10.13 -6.37
CA LYS A 174 6.84 -8.84 -6.38
C LYS A 174 8.28 -9.03 -5.93
N THR A 175 9.22 -8.35 -6.60
CA THR A 175 10.62 -8.32 -6.20
C THR A 175 10.98 -6.95 -5.64
N THR A 176 11.81 -6.90 -4.60
CA THR A 176 12.36 -5.66 -4.05
C THR A 176 13.77 -5.90 -3.53
N LEU A 177 14.53 -4.81 -3.39
CA LEU A 177 15.83 -4.79 -2.74
C LEU A 177 15.65 -4.57 -1.22
N VAL A 178 16.59 -5.08 -0.44
CA VAL A 178 16.66 -4.87 1.01
C VAL A 178 17.25 -3.50 1.33
#